data_1e6f125f1f6fd0eb11793ce13c06c4b1
#
_entry.id   1e6f125f1f6fd0eb11793ce13c06c4b1
#
_cell.length_a   1.000
_cell.length_b   1.000
_cell.length_c   1.000
_cell.angle_alpha   90.00
_cell.angle_beta   90.00
_cell.angle_gamma   90.00
#
_symmetry.space_group_name_H-M   'P 1'
#
loop_
_entity.id
_entity.type
_entity.pdbx_description
1 polymer ?
#
loop_
_entity_poly.entity_id
_entity_poly.type
_entity_poly.pdbx_seq_one_letter_code
_entity_poly.pdbx_strand_id
1 'polypeptide(L)'
;MSPRGVAIPDVRERLFGAAERILAREGPSGLTSRAITTEAGCAKGMLHKHFAGLDELVAELVLTRFASTARLAEDLPGRAGESTVAANLKTIGYALLTSLNPTTAGLAVSTPAASLRIREALEAGAPGFDAIQQSIADYLDAEAERGRLAPATDTTALALALVGTVHHLLMTTWGDTARDPGEQTERLVTMLLGPTTGGSIGHGER
;
A
#
# COMPACT_ATOMS: atom_id res chain seq x y z
N MET A 1 -2.72 -26.25 36.21
CA MET A 1 -2.94 -26.15 34.75
C MET A 1 -2.75 -24.68 34.38
N SER A 2 -1.58 -24.33 33.80
CA SER A 2 -1.30 -22.96 33.35
C SER A 2 -2.12 -22.66 32.08
N PRO A 3 -2.76 -21.48 31.98
CA PRO A 3 -3.47 -21.10 30.76
C PRO A 3 -2.43 -20.95 29.65
N ARG A 4 -2.63 -21.66 28.53
CA ARG A 4 -1.83 -21.53 27.31
C ARG A 4 -1.91 -20.08 26.84
N GLY A 5 -0.72 -19.48 26.67
CA GLY A 5 -0.57 -18.09 26.33
C GLY A 5 -1.34 -17.70 25.08
N VAL A 6 -2.12 -16.67 25.22
CA VAL A 6 -2.57 -15.85 24.09
C VAL A 6 -1.28 -15.43 23.37
N ALA A 7 -1.19 -15.75 22.07
CA ALA A 7 -0.07 -15.32 21.24
C ALA A 7 0.06 -13.81 21.41
N ILE A 8 1.16 -13.37 22.03
CA ILE A 8 1.44 -11.92 22.17
C ILE A 8 1.55 -11.42 20.73
N PRO A 9 0.71 -10.46 20.30
CA PRO A 9 0.87 -9.85 18.97
C PRO A 9 2.34 -9.46 18.80
N ASP A 10 2.88 -9.71 17.62
CA ASP A 10 4.28 -9.44 17.31
C ASP A 10 4.68 -8.06 17.86
N VAL A 11 5.67 -8.02 18.73
CA VAL A 11 6.12 -6.78 19.39
C VAL A 11 6.52 -5.74 18.35
N ARG A 12 7.06 -6.19 17.22
CA ARG A 12 7.43 -5.30 16.12
C ARG A 12 6.20 -4.62 15.54
N GLU A 13 5.12 -5.35 15.28
CA GLU A 13 3.86 -4.78 14.76
C GLU A 13 3.20 -3.83 15.76
N ARG A 14 3.29 -4.11 17.07
CA ARG A 14 2.83 -3.17 18.10
C ARG A 14 3.63 -1.87 18.10
N LEU A 15 4.95 -1.94 17.90
CA LEU A 15 5.81 -0.76 17.80
C LEU A 15 5.54 0.01 16.50
N PHE A 16 5.30 -0.67 15.40
CA PHE A 16 4.89 -0.05 14.12
C PHE A 16 3.56 0.69 14.26
N GLY A 17 2.52 0.02 14.74
CA GLY A 17 1.22 0.65 14.94
C GLY A 17 1.27 1.83 15.92
N ALA A 18 2.11 1.76 16.95
CA ALA A 18 2.34 2.89 17.86
C ALA A 18 3.00 4.06 17.14
N ALA A 19 4.02 3.81 16.33
CA ALA A 19 4.69 4.85 15.55
C ALA A 19 3.71 5.52 14.57
N GLU A 20 2.90 4.73 13.84
CA GLU A 20 1.89 5.26 12.92
C GLU A 20 0.86 6.15 13.62
N ARG A 21 0.35 5.74 14.80
CA ARG A 21 -0.59 6.57 15.58
C ARG A 21 0.03 7.87 16.07
N ILE A 22 1.29 7.84 16.52
CA ILE A 22 2.01 9.05 16.96
C ILE A 22 2.22 9.98 15.77
N LEU A 23 2.68 9.45 14.62
CA LEU A 23 2.90 10.24 13.41
C LEU A 23 1.61 10.89 12.90
N ALA A 24 0.49 10.17 12.96
CA ALA A 24 -0.81 10.70 12.56
C ALA A 24 -1.32 11.81 13.50
N ARG A 25 -1.06 11.70 14.82
CA ARG A 25 -1.56 12.63 15.83
C ARG A 25 -0.64 13.82 16.06
N GLU A 26 0.67 13.59 16.11
CA GLU A 26 1.67 14.55 16.60
C GLU A 26 2.71 14.94 15.52
N GLY A 27 2.69 14.23 14.39
CA GLY A 27 3.67 14.40 13.33
C GLY A 27 5.07 13.88 13.70
N PRO A 28 6.09 14.16 12.88
CA PRO A 28 7.45 13.67 13.07
C PRO A 28 8.08 14.08 14.40
N SER A 29 7.76 15.27 14.91
CA SER A 29 8.33 15.79 16.17
C SER A 29 7.89 15.00 17.43
N GLY A 30 6.74 14.32 17.37
CA GLY A 30 6.27 13.43 18.43
C GLY A 30 6.96 12.06 18.45
N LEU A 31 7.63 11.68 17.37
CA LEU A 31 8.19 10.34 17.21
C LEU A 31 9.49 10.18 18.01
N THR A 32 9.38 9.66 19.22
CA THR A 32 10.52 9.34 20.09
C THR A 32 10.45 7.90 20.56
N SER A 33 11.61 7.27 20.86
CA SER A 33 11.65 5.89 21.39
C SER A 33 10.78 5.72 22.64
N ARG A 34 10.72 6.75 23.50
CA ARG A 34 9.89 6.75 24.69
C ARG A 34 8.40 6.82 24.36
N ALA A 35 8.00 7.71 23.46
CA ALA A 35 6.61 7.84 23.06
C ALA A 35 6.11 6.53 22.43
N ILE A 36 6.89 5.95 21.50
CA ILE A 36 6.55 4.67 20.82
C ILE A 36 6.38 3.54 21.84
N THR A 37 7.34 3.35 22.76
CA THR A 37 7.24 2.25 23.75
C THR A 37 6.10 2.45 24.73
N THR A 38 5.80 3.70 25.10
CA THR A 38 4.63 4.03 25.95
C THR A 38 3.33 3.75 25.21
N GLU A 39 3.17 4.24 23.99
CA GLU A 39 1.99 4.04 23.14
C GLU A 39 1.76 2.55 22.81
N ALA A 40 2.85 1.79 22.61
CA ALA A 40 2.81 0.34 22.35
C ALA A 40 2.55 -0.48 23.62
N GLY A 41 2.55 0.12 24.83
CA GLY A 41 2.45 -0.59 26.10
C GLY A 41 3.61 -1.55 26.32
N CYS A 42 4.84 -1.16 25.93
CA CYS A 42 6.05 -1.97 26.04
C CYS A 42 7.05 -1.37 27.04
N ALA A 43 7.96 -2.20 27.55
CA ALA A 43 9.08 -1.73 28.38
C ALA A 43 9.99 -0.79 27.57
N LYS A 44 10.59 0.22 28.23
CA LYS A 44 11.44 1.26 27.60
C LYS A 44 12.55 0.74 26.69
N GLY A 45 13.16 -0.40 27.01
CA GLY A 45 14.23 -0.99 26.21
C GLY A 45 13.75 -1.81 25.00
N MET A 46 12.44 -1.99 24.83
CA MET A 46 11.89 -2.91 23.82
C MET A 46 12.17 -2.44 22.39
N LEU A 47 12.13 -1.15 22.13
CA LEU A 47 12.46 -0.61 20.81
C LEU A 47 13.91 -0.98 20.43
N HIS A 48 14.87 -0.72 21.31
CA HIS A 48 16.28 -0.99 21.05
C HIS A 48 16.65 -2.48 21.03
N LYS A 49 15.76 -3.35 21.51
CA LYS A 49 15.91 -4.80 21.37
C LYS A 49 15.59 -5.27 19.94
N HIS A 50 14.71 -4.55 19.23
CA HIS A 50 14.20 -4.93 17.92
C HIS A 50 14.73 -4.06 16.76
N PHE A 51 15.18 -2.83 17.07
CA PHE A 51 15.67 -1.86 16.10
C PHE A 51 16.88 -1.12 16.67
N ALA A 52 17.90 -0.85 15.87
CA ALA A 52 19.05 -0.05 16.29
C ALA A 52 18.67 1.41 16.62
N GLY A 53 17.55 1.90 16.10
CA GLY A 53 17.06 3.24 16.36
C GLY A 53 15.75 3.54 15.62
N LEU A 54 15.35 4.81 15.65
CA LEU A 54 14.11 5.27 15.00
C LEU A 54 14.19 5.15 13.48
N ASP A 55 15.34 5.43 12.87
CA ASP A 55 15.53 5.39 11.42
C ASP A 55 15.32 3.98 10.88
N GLU A 56 15.82 2.97 11.60
CA GLU A 56 15.61 1.57 11.26
C GLU A 56 14.14 1.17 11.45
N LEU A 57 13.51 1.58 12.56
CA LEU A 57 12.09 1.33 12.78
C LEU A 57 11.25 1.92 11.65
N VAL A 58 11.51 3.17 11.24
CA VAL A 58 10.79 3.84 10.14
C VAL A 58 11.01 3.11 8.82
N ALA A 59 12.26 2.74 8.49
CA ALA A 59 12.56 2.02 7.26
C ALA A 59 11.84 0.67 7.22
N GLU A 60 11.92 -0.12 8.29
CA GLU A 60 11.29 -1.43 8.35
C GLU A 60 9.76 -1.36 8.40
N LEU A 61 9.19 -0.32 9.02
CA LEU A 61 7.75 -0.06 8.95
C LEU A 61 7.31 0.11 7.48
N VAL A 62 7.98 0.98 6.73
CA VAL A 62 7.66 1.22 5.31
C VAL A 62 7.80 -0.07 4.50
N LEU A 63 8.92 -0.78 4.62
CA LEU A 63 9.15 -2.04 3.92
C LEU A 63 8.11 -3.11 4.27
N THR A 64 7.71 -3.20 5.54
CA THR A 64 6.68 -4.14 5.99
C THR A 64 5.31 -3.82 5.37
N ARG A 65 4.94 -2.54 5.30
CA ARG A 65 3.67 -2.11 4.67
C ARG A 65 3.69 -2.38 3.16
N PHE A 66 4.79 -2.08 2.48
CA PHE A 66 4.95 -2.42 1.06
C PHE A 66 4.87 -3.93 0.81
N ALA A 67 5.57 -4.74 1.60
CA ALA A 67 5.52 -6.19 1.47
C ALA A 67 4.10 -6.75 1.70
N SER A 68 3.31 -6.14 2.58
CA SER A 68 1.92 -6.53 2.81
C SER A 68 1.04 -6.22 1.60
N THR A 69 1.23 -5.05 1.00
CA THR A 69 0.47 -4.64 -0.19
C THR A 69 0.92 -5.41 -1.44
N ALA A 70 2.21 -5.70 -1.58
CA ALA A 70 2.73 -6.53 -2.66
C ALA A 70 2.10 -7.93 -2.65
N ARG A 71 1.96 -8.55 -1.49
CA ARG A 71 1.28 -9.85 -1.35
C ARG A 71 -0.18 -9.79 -1.81
N LEU A 72 -0.91 -8.71 -1.49
CA LEU A 72 -2.28 -8.53 -2.00
C LEU A 72 -2.31 -8.38 -3.53
N ALA A 73 -1.29 -7.75 -4.10
CA ALA A 73 -1.17 -7.61 -5.55
C ALA A 73 -0.78 -8.92 -6.23
N GLU A 74 0.09 -9.74 -5.60
CA GLU A 74 0.51 -11.06 -6.10
C GLU A 74 -0.68 -12.02 -6.28
N ASP A 75 -1.73 -11.88 -5.48
CA ASP A 75 -2.95 -12.70 -5.60
C ASP A 75 -3.87 -12.23 -6.75
N LEU A 76 -3.65 -11.05 -7.31
CA LEU A 76 -4.54 -10.44 -8.29
C LEU A 76 -4.64 -11.24 -9.61
N PRO A 77 -3.54 -11.72 -10.23
CA PRO A 77 -3.62 -12.48 -11.48
C PRO A 77 -4.48 -13.74 -11.36
N GLY A 78 -4.45 -14.39 -10.19
CA GLY A 78 -5.32 -15.55 -9.89
C GLY A 78 -6.81 -15.22 -9.84
N ARG A 79 -7.17 -13.96 -9.69
CA ARG A 79 -8.55 -13.45 -9.67
C ARG A 79 -9.05 -12.98 -11.03
N ALA A 80 -8.27 -13.15 -12.08
CA ALA A 80 -8.66 -12.75 -13.43
C ALA A 80 -9.90 -13.54 -13.89
N GLY A 81 -10.92 -12.81 -14.35
CA GLY A 81 -12.25 -13.36 -14.65
C GLY A 81 -13.25 -13.26 -13.51
N GLU A 82 -12.79 -13.01 -12.27
CA GLU A 82 -13.66 -12.83 -11.11
C GLU A 82 -14.05 -11.35 -10.97
N SER A 83 -15.29 -11.07 -10.53
CA SER A 83 -15.79 -9.70 -10.35
C SER A 83 -15.63 -8.83 -11.61
N THR A 84 -15.44 -7.53 -11.47
CA THR A 84 -15.11 -6.62 -12.59
C THR A 84 -13.67 -6.13 -12.46
N VAL A 85 -13.04 -5.85 -13.61
CA VAL A 85 -11.68 -5.26 -13.64
C VAL A 85 -11.63 -4.00 -12.78
N ALA A 86 -12.65 -3.14 -12.91
CA ALA A 86 -12.76 -1.92 -12.12
C ALA A 86 -12.82 -2.19 -10.61
N ALA A 87 -13.58 -3.18 -10.16
CA ALA A 87 -13.70 -3.51 -8.74
C ALA A 87 -12.39 -4.05 -8.18
N ASN A 88 -11.68 -4.90 -8.93
CA ASN A 88 -10.39 -5.43 -8.52
C ASN A 88 -9.31 -4.33 -8.46
N LEU A 89 -9.25 -3.44 -9.46
CA LEU A 89 -8.33 -2.30 -9.44
C LEU A 89 -8.65 -1.28 -8.33
N LYS A 90 -9.94 -1.04 -8.03
CA LYS A 90 -10.33 -0.21 -6.89
C LYS A 90 -9.86 -0.81 -5.57
N THR A 91 -9.99 -2.12 -5.39
CA THR A 91 -9.54 -2.81 -4.18
C THR A 91 -8.05 -2.66 -3.96
N ILE A 92 -7.23 -2.93 -4.99
CA ILE A 92 -5.78 -2.80 -4.86
C ILE A 92 -5.32 -1.35 -4.76
N GLY A 93 -5.94 -0.44 -5.52
CA GLY A 93 -5.66 1.00 -5.46
C GLY A 93 -5.96 1.59 -4.07
N TYR A 94 -7.08 1.18 -3.46
CA TYR A 94 -7.42 1.56 -2.08
C TYR A 94 -6.41 0.99 -1.07
N ALA A 95 -6.06 -0.29 -1.21
CA ALA A 95 -5.05 -0.93 -0.34
C ALA A 95 -3.70 -0.22 -0.44
N LEU A 96 -3.26 0.15 -1.65
CA LEU A 96 -2.05 0.94 -1.88
C LEU A 96 -2.14 2.31 -1.23
N LEU A 97 -3.23 3.05 -1.45
CA LEU A 97 -3.40 4.42 -0.96
C LEU A 97 -3.50 4.48 0.57
N THR A 98 -3.97 3.40 1.20
CA THR A 98 -4.09 3.27 2.66
C THR A 98 -2.96 2.48 3.31
N SER A 99 -2.04 1.92 2.53
CA SER A 99 -0.95 1.07 3.02
C SER A 99 0.00 1.81 3.95
N LEU A 100 0.19 3.09 3.70
CA LEU A 100 1.12 3.93 4.43
C LEU A 100 0.54 5.33 4.65
N ASN A 101 0.64 5.82 5.88
CA ASN A 101 0.27 7.20 6.17
C ASN A 101 1.24 8.16 5.45
N PRO A 102 0.76 9.22 4.76
CA PRO A 102 1.61 10.19 4.05
C PRO A 102 2.70 10.82 4.93
N THR A 103 2.42 11.06 6.21
CA THR A 103 3.42 11.57 7.16
C THR A 103 4.56 10.58 7.36
N THR A 104 4.25 9.28 7.44
CA THR A 104 5.25 8.20 7.55
C THR A 104 6.08 8.11 6.27
N ALA A 105 5.43 8.16 5.10
CA ALA A 105 6.11 8.15 3.81
C ALA A 105 7.08 9.34 3.68
N GLY A 106 6.60 10.55 3.99
CA GLY A 106 7.41 11.74 3.97
C GLY A 106 8.58 11.71 4.94
N LEU A 107 8.39 11.22 6.16
CA LEU A 107 9.46 11.04 7.13
C LEU A 107 10.53 10.07 6.61
N ALA A 108 10.13 8.94 6.04
CA ALA A 108 11.04 7.94 5.50
C ALA A 108 11.92 8.50 4.37
N VAL A 109 11.34 9.34 3.49
CA VAL A 109 12.08 9.98 2.39
C VAL A 109 12.97 11.11 2.90
N SER A 110 12.50 11.92 3.86
CA SER A 110 13.25 13.07 4.39
C SER A 110 14.36 12.69 5.39
N THR A 111 14.37 11.44 5.88
CA THR A 111 15.37 10.93 6.81
C THR A 111 16.44 10.15 6.03
N PRO A 112 17.68 10.69 5.86
CA PRO A 112 18.69 10.07 4.98
C PRO A 112 19.01 8.62 5.32
N ALA A 113 19.11 8.28 6.62
CA ALA A 113 19.43 6.92 7.06
C ALA A 113 18.27 5.94 6.77
N ALA A 114 17.02 6.34 6.98
CA ALA A 114 15.85 5.51 6.65
C ALA A 114 15.72 5.33 5.12
N SER A 115 15.87 6.41 4.36
CA SER A 115 15.82 6.39 2.90
C SER A 115 16.90 5.48 2.29
N LEU A 116 18.13 5.53 2.82
CA LEU A 116 19.22 4.65 2.38
C LEU A 116 18.88 3.17 2.64
N ARG A 117 18.41 2.84 3.85
CA ARG A 117 18.03 1.46 4.20
C ARG A 117 16.89 0.93 3.34
N ILE A 118 15.89 1.76 3.05
CA ILE A 118 14.77 1.37 2.16
C ILE A 118 15.32 1.07 0.76
N ARG A 119 16.17 1.93 0.22
CA ARG A 119 16.77 1.73 -1.10
C ARG A 119 17.59 0.45 -1.16
N GLU A 120 18.48 0.23 -0.19
CA GLU A 120 19.32 -0.98 -0.11
C GLU A 120 18.46 -2.27 -0.03
N ALA A 121 17.37 -2.24 0.73
CA ALA A 121 16.44 -3.36 0.81
C ALA A 121 15.73 -3.63 -0.52
N LEU A 122 15.27 -2.59 -1.22
CA LEU A 122 14.65 -2.71 -2.54
C LEU A 122 15.64 -3.22 -3.59
N GLU A 123 16.88 -2.73 -3.58
CA GLU A 123 17.96 -3.21 -4.44
C GLU A 123 18.32 -4.69 -4.15
N ALA A 124 18.15 -5.13 -2.90
CA ALA A 124 18.32 -6.53 -2.48
C ALA A 124 17.08 -7.41 -2.80
N GLY A 125 16.05 -6.87 -3.43
CA GLY A 125 14.86 -7.61 -3.87
C GLY A 125 13.67 -7.57 -2.90
N ALA A 126 13.67 -6.67 -1.90
CA ALA A 126 12.47 -6.45 -1.13
C ALA A 126 11.34 -5.93 -2.02
N PRO A 127 10.08 -6.40 -1.84
CA PRO A 127 8.97 -5.96 -2.66
C PRO A 127 8.67 -4.47 -2.44
N GLY A 128 8.59 -3.73 -3.55
CA GLY A 128 8.28 -2.31 -3.59
C GLY A 128 7.18 -2.01 -4.61
N PHE A 129 7.13 -0.76 -5.05
CA PHE A 129 6.18 -0.34 -6.07
C PHE A 129 6.31 -1.10 -7.39
N ASP A 130 7.54 -1.47 -7.79
CA ASP A 130 7.78 -2.20 -9.03
C ASP A 130 7.12 -3.59 -9.01
N ALA A 131 7.24 -4.32 -7.90
CA ALA A 131 6.62 -5.63 -7.74
C ALA A 131 5.08 -5.52 -7.79
N ILE A 132 4.52 -4.51 -7.15
CA ILE A 132 3.08 -4.24 -7.16
C ILE A 132 2.61 -3.87 -8.58
N GLN A 133 3.36 -3.02 -9.27
CA GLN A 133 3.06 -2.63 -10.65
C GLN A 133 3.08 -3.83 -11.58
N GLN A 134 4.07 -4.70 -11.46
CA GLN A 134 4.17 -5.92 -12.28
C GLN A 134 2.96 -6.84 -12.04
N SER A 135 2.60 -7.10 -10.78
CA SER A 135 1.43 -7.93 -10.46
C SER A 135 0.12 -7.35 -11.02
N ILE A 136 -0.03 -6.02 -11.03
CA ILE A 136 -1.19 -5.37 -11.64
C ILE A 136 -1.15 -5.51 -13.17
N ALA A 137 0.01 -5.38 -13.80
CA ALA A 137 0.17 -5.57 -15.25
C ALA A 137 -0.18 -7.02 -15.64
N ASP A 138 0.36 -8.01 -14.94
CA ASP A 138 0.08 -9.43 -15.16
C ASP A 138 -1.43 -9.75 -14.99
N TYR A 139 -2.08 -9.13 -14.01
CA TYR A 139 -3.54 -9.24 -13.86
C TYR A 139 -4.28 -8.67 -15.05
N LEU A 140 -3.91 -7.47 -15.51
CA LEU A 140 -4.56 -6.81 -16.64
C LEU A 140 -4.33 -7.58 -17.94
N ASP A 141 -3.16 -8.18 -18.15
CA ASP A 141 -2.86 -9.06 -19.28
C ASP A 141 -3.79 -10.28 -19.26
N ALA A 142 -3.94 -10.91 -18.09
CA ALA A 142 -4.85 -12.04 -17.94
C ALA A 142 -6.33 -11.66 -18.17
N GLU A 143 -6.75 -10.43 -17.88
CA GLU A 143 -8.08 -9.92 -18.17
C GLU A 143 -8.24 -9.56 -19.66
N ALA A 144 -7.18 -9.04 -20.30
CA ALA A 144 -7.14 -8.77 -21.74
C ALA A 144 -7.26 -10.08 -22.56
N GLU A 145 -6.55 -11.13 -22.18
CA GLU A 145 -6.67 -12.47 -22.79
C GLU A 145 -8.09 -13.04 -22.71
N ARG A 146 -8.85 -12.67 -21.68
CA ARG A 146 -10.27 -13.03 -21.50
C ARG A 146 -11.23 -12.11 -22.25
N GLY A 147 -10.70 -11.14 -23.00
CA GLY A 147 -11.52 -10.15 -23.74
C GLY A 147 -12.27 -9.16 -22.86
N ARG A 148 -11.84 -8.98 -21.59
CA ARG A 148 -12.50 -8.08 -20.64
C ARG A 148 -11.92 -6.67 -20.60
N LEU A 149 -10.88 -6.42 -21.41
CA LEU A 149 -10.32 -5.10 -21.70
C LEU A 149 -10.43 -4.80 -23.21
N ALA A 150 -10.35 -3.53 -23.56
CA ALA A 150 -10.33 -3.12 -24.97
C ALA A 150 -9.08 -3.70 -25.67
N PRO A 151 -9.17 -4.15 -26.93
CA PRO A 151 -8.08 -4.88 -27.61
C PRO A 151 -6.74 -4.13 -27.71
N ALA A 152 -6.75 -2.80 -27.58
CA ALA A 152 -5.56 -1.94 -27.68
C ALA A 152 -5.14 -1.38 -26.30
N THR A 153 -5.58 -1.98 -25.20
CA THR A 153 -5.22 -1.50 -23.87
C THR A 153 -3.75 -1.81 -23.59
N ASP A 154 -2.96 -0.77 -23.32
CA ASP A 154 -1.60 -0.90 -22.80
C ASP A 154 -1.66 -1.19 -21.29
N THR A 155 -1.62 -2.45 -20.94
CA THR A 155 -1.73 -2.95 -19.57
C THR A 155 -0.58 -2.48 -18.66
N THR A 156 0.62 -2.39 -19.22
CA THR A 156 1.82 -1.89 -18.53
C THR A 156 1.69 -0.40 -18.22
N ALA A 157 1.26 0.41 -19.20
CA ALA A 157 1.03 1.84 -18.99
C ALA A 157 -0.12 2.08 -18.00
N LEU A 158 -1.17 1.27 -18.04
CA LEU A 158 -2.29 1.36 -17.11
C LEU A 158 -1.86 1.05 -15.67
N ALA A 159 -1.08 -0.02 -15.47
CA ALA A 159 -0.50 -0.38 -14.17
C ALA A 159 0.42 0.74 -13.64
N LEU A 160 1.30 1.27 -14.49
CA LEU A 160 2.18 2.40 -14.16
C LEU A 160 1.38 3.64 -13.77
N ALA A 161 0.32 3.97 -14.52
CA ALA A 161 -0.51 5.13 -14.23
C ALA A 161 -1.24 5.00 -12.88
N LEU A 162 -1.76 3.81 -12.56
CA LEU A 162 -2.38 3.53 -11.26
C LEU A 162 -1.39 3.69 -10.11
N VAL A 163 -0.27 2.95 -10.17
CA VAL A 163 0.74 2.94 -9.10
C VAL A 163 1.43 4.30 -8.98
N GLY A 164 1.79 4.93 -10.10
CA GLY A 164 2.42 6.25 -10.13
C GLY A 164 1.53 7.36 -9.55
N THR A 165 0.23 7.32 -9.83
CA THR A 165 -0.72 8.29 -9.24
C THR A 165 -0.85 8.07 -7.74
N VAL A 166 -0.96 6.82 -7.28
CA VAL A 166 -1.00 6.53 -5.84
C VAL A 166 0.28 6.97 -5.16
N HIS A 167 1.45 6.68 -5.75
CA HIS A 167 2.73 7.14 -5.24
C HIS A 167 2.78 8.68 -5.15
N HIS A 168 2.32 9.38 -6.18
CA HIS A 168 2.24 10.84 -6.16
C HIS A 168 1.36 11.34 -5.00
N LEU A 169 0.17 10.74 -4.83
CA LEU A 169 -0.72 11.10 -3.74
C LEU A 169 -0.08 10.86 -2.36
N LEU A 170 0.57 9.72 -2.14
CA LEU A 170 1.28 9.44 -0.90
C LEU A 170 2.39 10.45 -0.60
N MET A 171 3.07 10.96 -1.63
CA MET A 171 4.18 11.91 -1.47
C MET A 171 3.73 13.37 -1.35
N THR A 172 2.52 13.72 -1.78
CA THR A 172 2.08 15.13 -1.87
C THR A 172 0.93 15.50 -0.94
N THR A 173 0.19 14.53 -0.41
CA THR A 173 -1.01 14.77 0.43
C THR A 173 -0.65 14.95 1.93
N TRP A 174 0.43 15.60 2.23
CA TRP A 174 0.90 15.81 3.61
C TRP A 174 -0.13 16.61 4.42
N GLY A 175 -0.76 15.97 5.40
CA GLY A 175 -1.71 16.62 6.30
C GLY A 175 -3.11 16.90 5.73
N ASP A 176 -3.37 16.59 4.47
CA ASP A 176 -4.71 16.72 3.88
C ASP A 176 -5.53 15.45 4.15
N THR A 177 -6.24 15.44 5.28
CA THR A 177 -7.18 14.37 5.65
C THR A 177 -8.56 14.55 5.01
N ALA A 178 -8.76 15.60 4.20
CA ALA A 178 -10.07 15.97 3.68
C ALA A 178 -10.52 15.11 2.49
N ARG A 179 -9.62 14.31 1.91
CA ARG A 179 -9.94 13.48 0.74
C ARG A 179 -10.15 12.03 1.14
N ASP A 180 -11.31 11.48 0.80
CA ASP A 180 -11.59 10.06 1.00
C ASP A 180 -10.75 9.20 0.03
N PRO A 181 -9.89 8.28 0.54
CA PRO A 181 -9.12 7.37 -0.30
C PRO A 181 -9.98 6.51 -1.24
N GLY A 182 -11.17 6.13 -0.80
CA GLY A 182 -12.13 5.36 -1.61
C GLY A 182 -12.59 6.16 -2.83
N GLU A 183 -13.01 7.40 -2.63
CA GLU A 183 -13.43 8.29 -3.72
C GLU A 183 -12.28 8.57 -4.71
N GLN A 184 -11.07 8.83 -4.19
CA GLN A 184 -9.90 9.06 -5.04
C GLN A 184 -9.60 7.85 -5.92
N THR A 185 -9.59 6.65 -5.33
CA THR A 185 -9.33 5.40 -6.05
C THR A 185 -10.41 5.15 -7.10
N GLU A 186 -11.68 5.38 -6.75
CA GLU A 186 -12.79 5.20 -7.69
C GLU A 186 -12.68 6.12 -8.91
N ARG A 187 -12.40 7.40 -8.69
CA ARG A 187 -12.22 8.38 -9.77
C ARG A 187 -11.04 8.02 -10.66
N LEU A 188 -9.92 7.62 -10.06
CA LEU A 188 -8.72 7.18 -10.78
C LEU A 188 -9.00 5.97 -11.67
N VAL A 189 -9.57 4.91 -11.12
CA VAL A 189 -9.87 3.68 -11.87
C VAL A 189 -10.89 3.94 -12.96
N THR A 190 -11.92 4.76 -12.71
CA THR A 190 -12.91 5.14 -13.72
C THR A 190 -12.26 5.91 -14.88
N MET A 191 -11.33 6.81 -14.58
CA MET A 191 -10.59 7.55 -15.61
C MET A 191 -9.70 6.61 -16.44
N LEU A 192 -9.01 5.68 -15.80
CA LEU A 192 -8.04 4.78 -16.47
C LEU A 192 -8.74 3.75 -17.38
N LEU A 193 -9.86 3.21 -16.97
CA LEU A 193 -10.61 2.20 -17.76
C LEU A 193 -11.55 2.82 -18.78
N GLY A 194 -11.80 4.12 -18.71
CA GLY A 194 -12.83 4.79 -19.50
C GLY A 194 -14.26 4.43 -19.03
N PRO A 195 -15.29 5.02 -19.64
CA PRO A 195 -16.66 4.64 -19.35
C PRO A 195 -16.87 3.19 -19.80
N THR A 196 -17.30 2.33 -18.88
CA THR A 196 -17.75 0.97 -19.21
C THR A 196 -18.92 1.12 -20.15
N THR A 197 -18.70 0.91 -21.45
CA THR A 197 -19.77 0.75 -22.42
C THR A 197 -20.52 -0.52 -22.03
N GLY A 198 -21.59 -0.36 -21.26
CA GLY A 198 -22.57 -1.41 -21.03
C GLY A 198 -23.05 -1.89 -22.39
N GLY A 199 -22.71 -3.12 -22.74
CA GLY A 199 -23.19 -3.78 -23.94
C GLY A 199 -24.71 -3.78 -23.92
N SER A 200 -25.32 -2.80 -24.58
CA SER A 200 -26.72 -2.85 -24.95
C SER A 200 -26.86 -3.98 -25.99
N ILE A 201 -27.27 -5.15 -25.51
CA ILE A 201 -27.76 -6.22 -26.38
C ILE A 201 -29.07 -5.66 -26.97
N GLY A 202 -28.92 -5.06 -28.16
CA GLY A 202 -30.07 -4.69 -28.96
C GLY A 202 -30.84 -5.97 -29.34
N HIS A 203 -31.96 -6.20 -28.67
CA HIS A 203 -32.99 -7.07 -29.18
C HIS A 203 -33.54 -6.37 -30.45
N GLY A 204 -33.06 -6.78 -31.60
CA GLY A 204 -33.68 -6.52 -32.88
C GLY A 204 -34.89 -7.41 -33.04
N GLU A 205 -36.07 -6.90 -32.77
CA GLU A 205 -37.29 -7.47 -33.27
C GLU A 205 -37.32 -7.38 -34.80
N ARG A 206 -37.50 -8.53 -35.45
CA ARG A 206 -38.38 -8.72 -36.62
C ARG A 206 -38.87 -10.16 -36.66
#